data_02fdd15da3a0bcfab63bd8db13c43de5
#
_entry.id   02fdd15da3a0bcfab63bd8db13c43de5
#
_cell.length_a   1.000
_cell.length_b   1.000
_cell.length_c   1.000
_cell.angle_alpha   90.00
_cell.angle_beta   90.00
_cell.angle_gamma   90.00
#
_symmetry.space_group_name_H-M   'P 1'
#
loop_
_entity.id
_entity.type
_entity.pdbx_description
1 polymer ?
#
loop_
_entity_poly.entity_id
_entity_poly.type
_entity_poly.pdbx_seq_one_letter_code
_entity_poly.pdbx_strand_id
1 'polypeptide(L)'
;MKPAELVPGSDHLGPPVGRPALATAYAGSRAIGSVWLNSDWTDATGYSGKPINILIGMNPDGTLTGLKLVEHHEPIVLVGIAESKVRAFIDGYVGANVRDAGRLREKPPVDIVSGATVSMMVIGDSITRSQLKVAQKLAGAPSESAASEAPKVDPDAGTVEDWRTLVGDGSVARLSLDADAVNAAFERSGNAAAAARPEPKDDSGSFIDLYVAPVSVPAIGRSLLGEAEYANLAARLKPGQQALIVAGRGRYSWKGSGYVRGGIFDRIALVQADATTRFHDRNYRRLGELAPSDAPRF
;
A
#
# COMPACT_ATOMS: atom_id res chain seq x y z
N MET A 1 -24.49 -16.90 -8.29
CA MET A 1 -23.17 -17.43 -7.87
C MET A 1 -23.39 -18.67 -7.04
N LYS A 2 -22.68 -19.75 -7.34
CA LYS A 2 -22.75 -20.99 -6.52
C LYS A 2 -21.63 -20.92 -5.46
N PRO A 3 -21.89 -21.35 -4.20
CA PRO A 3 -20.85 -21.36 -3.15
C PRO A 3 -19.57 -22.09 -3.57
N ALA A 4 -19.71 -23.19 -4.27
CA ALA A 4 -18.59 -23.99 -4.78
C ALA A 4 -17.66 -23.26 -5.78
N GLU A 5 -18.08 -22.12 -6.34
CA GLU A 5 -17.20 -21.27 -7.18
C GLU A 5 -16.11 -20.57 -6.34
N LEU A 6 -16.39 -20.34 -5.05
CA LEU A 6 -15.46 -19.69 -4.12
C LEU A 6 -14.74 -20.72 -3.23
N VAL A 7 -15.50 -21.70 -2.70
CA VAL A 7 -14.95 -22.78 -1.88
C VAL A 7 -15.39 -24.10 -2.47
N PRO A 8 -14.54 -24.80 -3.24
CA PRO A 8 -14.88 -26.07 -3.87
C PRO A 8 -15.41 -27.10 -2.85
N GLY A 9 -16.49 -27.77 -3.21
CA GLY A 9 -17.18 -28.76 -2.35
C GLY A 9 -18.18 -28.15 -1.38
N SER A 10 -18.34 -26.82 -1.32
CA SER A 10 -19.42 -26.21 -0.51
C SER A 10 -20.76 -26.25 -1.23
N ASP A 11 -21.81 -26.52 -0.47
CA ASP A 11 -23.19 -26.52 -0.93
C ASP A 11 -23.95 -25.24 -0.54
N HIS A 12 -23.58 -24.61 0.57
CA HIS A 12 -24.15 -23.34 1.00
C HIS A 12 -23.18 -22.48 1.79
N LEU A 13 -23.53 -21.20 1.94
CA LEU A 13 -22.86 -20.23 2.81
C LEU A 13 -23.76 -19.93 4.00
N GLY A 14 -23.18 -19.90 5.18
CA GLY A 14 -23.84 -19.38 6.36
C GLY A 14 -24.07 -17.87 6.25
N PRO A 15 -24.87 -17.28 7.14
CA PRO A 15 -25.03 -15.83 7.20
C PRO A 15 -23.69 -15.16 7.49
N PRO A 16 -23.40 -14.01 6.83
CA PRO A 16 -22.20 -13.23 7.16
C PRO A 16 -22.29 -12.69 8.59
N VAL A 17 -21.25 -12.88 9.39
CA VAL A 17 -21.20 -12.48 10.80
C VAL A 17 -20.01 -11.54 11.07
N GLY A 18 -20.20 -10.65 12.04
CA GLY A 18 -19.18 -9.73 12.50
C GLY A 18 -19.06 -8.44 11.66
N ARG A 19 -18.12 -7.59 12.09
CA ARG A 19 -17.70 -6.36 11.39
C ARG A 19 -16.19 -6.29 11.46
N PRO A 20 -15.45 -6.45 10.34
CA PRO A 20 -15.95 -6.76 8.98
C PRO A 20 -16.65 -8.12 8.87
N ALA A 21 -17.52 -8.25 7.87
CA ALA A 21 -18.35 -9.43 7.66
C ALA A 21 -17.55 -10.63 7.14
N LEU A 22 -17.84 -11.83 7.67
CA LEU A 22 -17.25 -13.09 7.26
C LEU A 22 -18.34 -14.16 7.21
N ALA A 23 -18.47 -14.87 6.10
CA ALA A 23 -19.37 -16.00 5.94
C ALA A 23 -18.59 -17.31 5.99
N THR A 24 -19.17 -18.34 6.61
CA THR A 24 -18.61 -19.69 6.61
C THR A 24 -19.20 -20.49 5.46
N ALA A 25 -18.36 -21.20 4.71
CA ALA A 25 -18.77 -22.12 3.66
C ALA A 25 -18.92 -23.55 4.23
N TYR A 26 -20.00 -24.21 3.90
CA TYR A 26 -20.35 -25.51 4.44
C TYR A 26 -20.48 -26.58 3.34
N ALA A 27 -20.16 -27.83 3.70
CA ALA A 27 -20.51 -29.04 3.01
C ALA A 27 -21.40 -29.86 3.98
N GLY A 28 -22.71 -29.86 3.78
CA GLY A 28 -23.68 -30.31 4.78
C GLY A 28 -23.57 -29.48 6.05
N SER A 29 -23.28 -30.11 7.19
CA SER A 29 -23.08 -29.43 8.48
C SER A 29 -21.61 -29.06 8.76
N ARG A 30 -20.67 -29.50 7.91
CA ARG A 30 -19.25 -29.30 8.14
C ARG A 30 -18.79 -27.99 7.54
N ALA A 31 -18.16 -27.11 8.35
CA ALA A 31 -17.48 -25.93 7.88
C ALA A 31 -16.20 -26.33 7.10
N ILE A 32 -16.06 -25.86 5.86
CA ILE A 32 -14.95 -26.20 4.97
C ILE A 32 -14.19 -25.01 4.43
N GLY A 33 -14.60 -23.79 4.78
CA GLY A 33 -13.91 -22.59 4.37
C GLY A 33 -14.62 -21.32 4.82
N SER A 34 -14.09 -20.20 4.39
CA SER A 34 -14.58 -18.86 4.69
C SER A 34 -14.68 -18.02 3.42
N VAL A 35 -15.66 -17.11 3.39
CA VAL A 35 -15.91 -16.21 2.26
C VAL A 35 -16.11 -14.79 2.78
N TRP A 36 -15.47 -13.82 2.13
CA TRP A 36 -15.59 -12.40 2.48
C TRP A 36 -15.48 -11.50 1.26
N LEU A 37 -15.85 -10.24 1.42
CA LEU A 37 -15.63 -9.17 0.45
C LEU A 37 -14.34 -8.42 0.82
N ASN A 38 -13.38 -8.33 -0.10
CA ASN A 38 -12.06 -7.71 0.18
C ASN A 38 -12.18 -6.28 0.69
N SER A 39 -13.10 -5.48 0.12
CA SER A 39 -13.31 -4.07 0.48
C SER A 39 -13.84 -3.86 1.89
N ASP A 40 -14.47 -4.86 2.51
CA ASP A 40 -14.89 -4.78 3.92
C ASP A 40 -13.69 -4.90 4.88
N TRP A 41 -12.60 -5.49 4.43
CA TRP A 41 -11.41 -5.80 5.24
C TRP A 41 -10.23 -4.89 4.95
N THR A 42 -10.21 -4.26 3.78
CA THR A 42 -9.11 -3.40 3.33
C THR A 42 -9.65 -2.20 2.57
N ASP A 43 -8.84 -1.13 2.49
CA ASP A 43 -9.11 -0.06 1.54
C ASP A 43 -8.71 -0.52 0.13
N ALA A 44 -9.68 -1.04 -0.61
CA ALA A 44 -9.51 -1.53 -1.98
C ALA A 44 -9.87 -0.46 -3.03
N THR A 45 -9.63 0.81 -2.71
CA THR A 45 -9.96 1.94 -3.58
C THR A 45 -8.98 2.05 -4.74
N GLY A 46 -9.46 1.87 -5.95
CA GLY A 46 -8.69 1.94 -7.18
C GLY A 46 -8.49 3.36 -7.70
N TYR A 47 -8.03 3.46 -8.95
CA TYR A 47 -7.78 4.72 -9.64
C TYR A 47 -9.04 5.60 -9.76
N SER A 48 -10.21 4.99 -9.88
CA SER A 48 -11.52 5.68 -9.92
C SER A 48 -11.88 6.40 -8.61
N GLY A 49 -11.17 6.12 -7.52
CA GLY A 49 -11.54 6.57 -6.17
C GLY A 49 -12.72 5.79 -5.57
N LYS A 50 -13.19 4.73 -6.24
CA LYS A 50 -14.24 3.84 -5.78
C LYS A 50 -13.69 2.46 -5.42
N PRO A 51 -14.38 1.70 -4.56
CA PRO A 51 -13.97 0.35 -4.23
C PRO A 51 -13.90 -0.59 -5.44
N ILE A 52 -12.94 -1.51 -5.41
CA ILE A 52 -12.88 -2.69 -6.28
C ILE A 52 -13.30 -3.87 -5.44
N ASN A 53 -14.47 -4.40 -5.72
CA ASN A 53 -15.14 -5.43 -4.92
C ASN A 53 -14.85 -6.84 -5.45
N ILE A 54 -14.19 -7.66 -4.64
CA ILE A 54 -13.83 -9.04 -4.97
C ILE A 54 -14.32 -9.93 -3.83
N LEU A 55 -15.16 -10.90 -4.14
CA LEU A 55 -15.47 -11.99 -3.22
C LEU A 55 -14.34 -13.00 -3.23
N ILE A 56 -13.91 -13.41 -2.05
CA ILE A 56 -12.74 -14.26 -1.85
C ILE A 56 -13.16 -15.46 -1.00
N GLY A 57 -12.79 -16.66 -1.44
CA GLY A 57 -12.93 -17.90 -0.72
C GLY A 57 -11.58 -18.44 -0.26
N MET A 58 -11.54 -18.99 0.94
CA MET A 58 -10.33 -19.55 1.56
C MET A 58 -10.70 -20.82 2.33
N ASN A 59 -9.88 -21.85 2.22
CA ASN A 59 -10.02 -23.05 3.03
C ASN A 59 -9.42 -22.88 4.44
N PRO A 60 -9.60 -23.83 5.38
CA PRO A 60 -9.12 -23.68 6.75
C PRO A 60 -7.60 -23.61 6.90
N ASP A 61 -6.83 -24.07 5.93
CA ASP A 61 -5.35 -24.01 5.96
C ASP A 61 -4.79 -22.66 5.52
N GLY A 62 -5.65 -21.72 5.14
CA GLY A 62 -5.27 -20.37 4.72
C GLY A 62 -4.97 -20.23 3.22
N THR A 63 -5.34 -21.23 2.40
CA THR A 63 -5.18 -21.18 0.94
C THR A 63 -6.42 -20.58 0.27
N LEU A 64 -6.22 -19.63 -0.65
CA LEU A 64 -7.28 -19.07 -1.48
C LEU A 64 -7.80 -20.11 -2.47
N THR A 65 -9.11 -20.33 -2.49
CA THR A 65 -9.74 -21.39 -3.27
C THR A 65 -10.58 -20.89 -4.44
N GLY A 66 -11.00 -19.63 -4.38
CA GLY A 66 -11.76 -19.01 -5.46
C GLY A 66 -11.87 -17.49 -5.22
N LEU A 67 -11.83 -16.74 -6.30
CA LEU A 67 -11.99 -15.29 -6.28
C LEU A 67 -12.97 -14.88 -7.37
N LYS A 68 -13.79 -13.88 -7.08
CA LYS A 68 -14.74 -13.36 -8.05
C LYS A 68 -14.82 -11.84 -8.00
N LEU A 69 -14.48 -11.19 -9.11
CA LEU A 69 -14.74 -9.78 -9.30
C LEU A 69 -16.25 -9.53 -9.31
N VAL A 70 -16.73 -8.71 -8.39
CA VAL A 70 -18.15 -8.39 -8.23
C VAL A 70 -18.48 -7.07 -8.89
N GLU A 71 -17.66 -6.05 -8.58
CA GLU A 71 -17.88 -4.68 -9.05
C GLU A 71 -16.60 -3.89 -9.08
N HIS A 72 -16.45 -3.03 -10.06
CA HIS A 72 -15.39 -2.02 -10.13
C HIS A 72 -15.87 -0.83 -10.96
N HIS A 73 -15.17 0.30 -10.80
CA HIS A 73 -15.45 1.52 -11.56
C HIS A 73 -14.16 2.04 -12.22
N GLU A 74 -13.22 1.13 -12.50
CA GLU A 74 -11.91 1.49 -13.04
C GLU A 74 -12.02 1.93 -14.51
N PRO A 75 -11.74 3.21 -14.85
CA PRO A 75 -11.94 3.73 -16.20
C PRO A 75 -11.14 2.99 -17.25
N ILE A 76 -9.91 2.58 -16.91
CA ILE A 76 -9.01 1.87 -17.84
C ILE A 76 -9.55 0.48 -18.21
N VAL A 77 -10.25 -0.17 -17.30
CA VAL A 77 -10.89 -1.48 -17.56
C VAL A 77 -12.17 -1.29 -18.38
N LEU A 78 -12.89 -0.18 -18.18
CA LEU A 78 -14.12 0.11 -18.92
C LEU A 78 -13.84 0.50 -20.39
N VAL A 79 -12.68 1.09 -20.68
CA VAL A 79 -12.41 1.70 -22.01
C VAL A 79 -11.17 1.09 -22.70
N GLY A 80 -10.20 0.54 -21.98
CA GLY A 80 -8.89 0.22 -22.55
C GLY A 80 -8.40 -1.23 -22.38
N ILE A 81 -8.86 -1.96 -21.38
CA ILE A 81 -8.37 -3.32 -21.08
C ILE A 81 -9.54 -4.27 -20.95
N ALA A 82 -9.46 -5.40 -21.64
CA ALA A 82 -10.49 -6.44 -21.57
C ALA A 82 -10.63 -6.93 -20.11
N GLU A 83 -11.86 -6.95 -19.58
CA GLU A 83 -12.18 -7.44 -18.24
C GLU A 83 -11.65 -8.87 -18.01
N SER A 84 -11.57 -9.67 -19.06
CA SER A 84 -10.98 -11.02 -19.01
C SER A 84 -9.54 -11.04 -18.51
N LYS A 85 -8.73 -10.01 -18.83
CA LYS A 85 -7.36 -9.87 -18.33
C LYS A 85 -7.33 -9.54 -16.84
N VAL A 86 -8.28 -8.70 -16.37
CA VAL A 86 -8.44 -8.39 -14.95
C VAL A 86 -8.86 -9.63 -14.18
N ARG A 87 -9.80 -10.40 -14.72
CA ARG A 87 -10.23 -11.68 -14.14
C ARG A 87 -9.09 -12.68 -14.08
N ALA A 88 -8.33 -12.85 -15.17
CA ALA A 88 -7.17 -13.74 -15.20
C ALA A 88 -6.11 -13.34 -14.15
N PHE A 89 -5.89 -12.04 -13.94
CA PHE A 89 -5.01 -11.56 -12.88
C PHE A 89 -5.53 -11.93 -11.48
N ILE A 90 -6.83 -11.76 -11.23
CA ILE A 90 -7.47 -12.13 -9.96
C ILE A 90 -7.41 -13.65 -9.74
N ASP A 91 -7.73 -14.43 -10.78
CA ASP A 91 -7.74 -15.90 -10.73
C ASP A 91 -6.33 -16.47 -10.47
N GLY A 92 -5.28 -15.75 -10.85
CA GLY A 92 -3.91 -16.14 -10.56
C GLY A 92 -3.56 -16.22 -9.06
N TYR A 93 -4.38 -15.62 -8.18
CA TYR A 93 -4.24 -15.76 -6.73
C TYR A 93 -4.86 -17.03 -6.16
N VAL A 94 -5.60 -17.81 -6.95
CA VAL A 94 -6.11 -19.12 -6.52
C VAL A 94 -4.93 -20.05 -6.22
N GLY A 95 -4.96 -20.72 -5.05
CA GLY A 95 -3.85 -21.53 -4.57
C GLY A 95 -2.82 -20.77 -3.72
N ALA A 96 -2.89 -19.45 -3.65
CA ALA A 96 -2.01 -18.67 -2.80
C ALA A 96 -2.29 -18.92 -1.31
N ASN A 97 -1.25 -19.30 -0.54
CA ASN A 97 -1.39 -19.51 0.89
C ASN A 97 -1.07 -18.23 1.67
N VAL A 98 -1.74 -18.04 2.81
CA VAL A 98 -1.52 -16.88 3.69
C VAL A 98 -0.06 -16.70 4.12
N ARG A 99 0.72 -17.78 4.21
CA ARG A 99 2.15 -17.75 4.55
C ARG A 99 3.01 -17.06 3.48
N ASP A 100 2.53 -17.04 2.25
CA ASP A 100 3.18 -16.37 1.12
C ASP A 100 2.71 -14.93 0.91
N ALA A 101 1.76 -14.43 1.70
CA ALA A 101 1.13 -13.14 1.49
C ALA A 101 2.13 -11.97 1.38
N GLY A 102 3.20 -11.98 2.18
CA GLY A 102 4.28 -10.98 2.09
C GLY A 102 4.97 -11.00 0.74
N ARG A 103 5.40 -12.18 0.28
CA ARG A 103 6.05 -12.37 -1.02
C ARG A 103 5.14 -12.01 -2.19
N LEU A 104 3.85 -12.35 -2.12
CA LEU A 104 2.88 -12.07 -3.17
C LEU A 104 2.54 -10.59 -3.30
N ARG A 105 2.72 -9.80 -2.23
CA ARG A 105 2.61 -8.34 -2.29
C ARG A 105 3.77 -7.70 -3.06
N GLU A 106 4.97 -8.25 -2.93
CA GLU A 106 6.16 -7.78 -3.65
C GLU A 106 6.16 -8.26 -5.09
N LYS A 107 5.78 -9.51 -5.31
CA LYS A 107 5.72 -10.12 -6.65
C LYS A 107 4.40 -10.84 -6.84
N PRO A 108 3.41 -10.24 -7.54
CA PRO A 108 2.15 -10.89 -7.87
C PRO A 108 2.36 -12.21 -8.62
N PRO A 109 1.44 -13.19 -8.49
CA PRO A 109 1.55 -14.48 -9.16
C PRO A 109 1.37 -14.40 -10.68
N VAL A 110 0.82 -13.29 -11.16
CA VAL A 110 0.57 -13.04 -12.58
C VAL A 110 1.13 -11.67 -12.97
N ASP A 111 1.66 -11.55 -14.18
CA ASP A 111 2.20 -10.31 -14.69
C ASP A 111 1.15 -9.19 -14.69
N ILE A 112 1.59 -8.01 -14.25
CA ILE A 112 0.74 -6.83 -14.24
C ILE A 112 0.36 -6.46 -15.66
N VAL A 113 -0.92 -6.28 -15.90
CA VAL A 113 -1.44 -5.88 -17.21
C VAL A 113 -0.97 -4.46 -17.55
N SER A 114 -0.22 -4.34 -18.63
CA SER A 114 0.28 -3.05 -19.10
C SER A 114 -0.88 -2.06 -19.32
N GLY A 115 -0.73 -0.85 -18.78
CA GLY A 115 -1.76 0.20 -18.82
C GLY A 115 -2.75 0.20 -17.66
N ALA A 116 -2.81 -0.86 -16.82
CA ALA A 116 -3.66 -0.92 -15.63
C ALA A 116 -2.87 -1.15 -14.33
N THR A 117 -1.61 -0.77 -14.30
CA THR A 117 -0.68 -1.06 -13.20
C THR A 117 -1.25 -0.69 -11.84
N VAL A 118 -1.82 0.50 -11.68
CA VAL A 118 -2.36 0.96 -10.39
C VAL A 118 -3.54 0.10 -9.95
N SER A 119 -4.50 -0.17 -10.84
CA SER A 119 -5.66 -1.00 -10.53
C SER A 119 -5.25 -2.43 -10.17
N MET A 120 -4.29 -3.02 -10.92
CA MET A 120 -3.76 -4.36 -10.62
C MET A 120 -3.03 -4.42 -9.27
N MET A 121 -2.22 -3.41 -8.96
CA MET A 121 -1.54 -3.32 -7.65
C MET A 121 -2.54 -3.19 -6.50
N VAL A 122 -3.60 -2.39 -6.64
CA VAL A 122 -4.65 -2.27 -5.63
C VAL A 122 -5.40 -3.58 -5.44
N ILE A 123 -5.74 -4.27 -6.54
CA ILE A 123 -6.38 -5.60 -6.51
C ILE A 123 -5.50 -6.59 -5.74
N GLY A 124 -4.23 -6.74 -6.14
CA GLY A 124 -3.32 -7.69 -5.52
C GLY A 124 -3.08 -7.42 -4.03
N ASP A 125 -2.84 -6.15 -3.68
CA ASP A 125 -2.65 -5.72 -2.30
C ASP A 125 -3.91 -6.00 -1.45
N SER A 126 -5.10 -5.70 -1.97
CA SER A 126 -6.35 -5.93 -1.26
C SER A 126 -6.67 -7.42 -1.04
N ILE A 127 -6.35 -8.28 -2.01
CA ILE A 127 -6.50 -9.73 -1.89
C ILE A 127 -5.61 -10.25 -0.77
N THR A 128 -4.31 -10.00 -0.84
CA THR A 128 -3.33 -10.55 0.12
C THR A 128 -3.51 -10.00 1.52
N ARG A 129 -3.83 -8.72 1.67
CA ARG A 129 -4.09 -8.11 2.98
C ARG A 129 -5.39 -8.58 3.62
N SER A 130 -6.48 -8.68 2.85
CA SER A 130 -7.73 -9.21 3.38
C SER A 130 -7.58 -10.68 3.77
N GLN A 131 -6.84 -11.48 2.99
CA GLN A 131 -6.50 -12.87 3.33
C GLN A 131 -5.78 -12.95 4.69
N LEU A 132 -4.75 -12.13 4.89
CA LEU A 132 -3.97 -12.10 6.13
C LEU A 132 -4.86 -11.74 7.34
N LYS A 133 -5.67 -10.67 7.23
CA LYS A 133 -6.58 -10.23 8.29
C LYS A 133 -7.63 -11.28 8.64
N VAL A 134 -8.21 -11.94 7.64
CA VAL A 134 -9.17 -13.02 7.87
C VAL A 134 -8.50 -14.19 8.56
N ALA A 135 -7.31 -14.59 8.11
CA ALA A 135 -6.58 -15.69 8.74
C ALA A 135 -6.20 -15.37 10.20
N GLN A 136 -5.77 -14.16 10.51
CA GLN A 136 -5.50 -13.70 11.88
C GLN A 136 -6.76 -13.77 12.75
N LYS A 137 -7.90 -13.30 12.25
CA LYS A 137 -9.17 -13.38 12.97
C LYS A 137 -9.59 -14.82 13.23
N LEU A 138 -9.46 -15.71 12.26
CA LEU A 138 -9.79 -17.13 12.40
C LEU A 138 -8.86 -17.87 13.37
N ALA A 139 -7.58 -17.48 13.41
CA ALA A 139 -6.59 -18.03 14.37
C ALA A 139 -6.83 -17.56 15.81
N GLY A 140 -7.80 -16.67 16.06
CA GLY A 140 -8.01 -16.06 17.38
C GLY A 140 -6.85 -15.16 17.82
N ALA A 141 -5.95 -14.80 16.88
CA ALA A 141 -4.91 -13.83 17.17
C ALA A 141 -5.58 -12.52 17.59
N PRO A 142 -5.14 -11.85 18.67
CA PRO A 142 -5.63 -10.54 18.99
C PRO A 142 -5.46 -9.69 17.73
N SER A 143 -6.54 -9.08 17.26
CA SER A 143 -6.45 -8.04 16.27
C SER A 143 -5.37 -7.08 16.76
N GLU A 144 -4.36 -6.74 15.95
CA GLU A 144 -3.34 -5.75 16.31
C GLU A 144 -3.92 -4.35 16.63
N SER A 145 -5.23 -4.23 16.66
CA SER A 145 -5.92 -3.12 17.30
C SER A 145 -5.98 -3.23 18.84
N ALA A 146 -5.41 -4.29 19.47
CA ALA A 146 -4.98 -4.21 20.86
C ALA A 146 -3.71 -3.36 20.86
N ALA A 147 -3.94 -2.07 20.75
CA ALA A 147 -2.96 -1.03 20.81
C ALA A 147 -2.05 -1.26 22.03
N SER A 148 -0.84 -1.64 21.82
CA SER A 148 0.25 -1.00 22.52
C SER A 148 -0.13 0.49 22.51
N GLU A 149 -0.26 1.13 23.68
CA GLU A 149 -0.62 2.56 23.73
C GLU A 149 0.25 3.28 22.72
N ALA A 150 -0.40 3.74 21.64
CA ALA A 150 0.33 4.41 20.59
C ALA A 150 1.08 5.57 21.24
N PRO A 151 2.38 5.73 21.03
CA PRO A 151 3.13 6.81 21.63
C PRO A 151 2.39 8.12 21.34
N LYS A 152 2.01 8.84 22.41
CA LYS A 152 1.34 10.11 22.28
C LYS A 152 2.39 11.15 21.93
N VAL A 153 2.14 11.88 20.85
CA VAL A 153 2.97 13.03 20.49
C VAL A 153 2.73 14.11 21.54
N ASP A 154 3.79 14.53 22.22
CA ASP A 154 3.75 15.67 23.11
C ASP A 154 3.81 16.95 22.27
N PRO A 155 2.76 17.79 22.28
CA PRO A 155 2.70 19.00 21.46
C PRO A 155 3.70 20.07 21.89
N ASP A 156 4.20 19.98 23.10
CA ASP A 156 5.12 20.97 23.69
C ASP A 156 6.58 20.48 23.72
N ALA A 157 6.81 19.21 23.37
CA ALA A 157 8.15 18.63 23.35
C ALA A 157 8.95 19.08 22.14
N GLY A 158 10.22 19.35 22.39
CA GLY A 158 11.25 19.55 21.38
C GLY A 158 11.51 21.01 21.02
N THR A 159 12.75 21.22 20.61
CA THR A 159 13.26 22.50 20.09
C THR A 159 13.25 22.47 18.57
N VAL A 160 13.32 23.65 17.96
CA VAL A 160 13.55 23.75 16.50
C VAL A 160 15.02 23.40 16.23
N GLU A 161 15.24 22.47 15.33
CA GLU A 161 16.55 21.92 15.00
C GLU A 161 16.90 22.15 13.52
N ASP A 162 18.20 22.12 13.22
CA ASP A 162 18.68 22.22 11.86
C ASP A 162 18.54 20.87 11.10
N TRP A 163 18.69 20.93 9.78
CA TRP A 163 18.55 19.76 8.91
C TRP A 163 19.52 18.62 9.27
N ARG A 164 20.76 18.98 9.57
CA ARG A 164 21.81 18.00 9.87
C ARG A 164 21.49 17.23 11.14
N THR A 165 21.00 17.91 12.17
CA THR A 165 20.58 17.30 13.42
C THR A 165 19.39 16.35 13.18
N LEU A 166 18.35 16.80 12.47
CA LEU A 166 17.15 15.99 12.17
C LEU A 166 17.46 14.73 11.33
N VAL A 167 18.44 14.80 10.43
CA VAL A 167 18.90 13.61 9.69
C VAL A 167 19.78 12.73 10.56
N GLY A 168 20.58 13.33 11.44
CA GLY A 168 21.52 12.61 12.31
C GLY A 168 20.84 11.80 13.42
N ASP A 169 19.74 12.32 13.98
CA ASP A 169 18.96 11.64 15.03
C ASP A 169 17.86 10.72 14.48
N GLY A 170 17.64 10.73 13.16
CA GLY A 170 16.64 9.91 12.49
C GLY A 170 15.22 10.51 12.45
N SER A 171 15.02 11.74 12.93
CA SER A 171 13.76 12.49 12.77
C SER A 171 13.40 12.69 11.30
N VAL A 172 14.41 12.79 10.45
CA VAL A 172 14.30 12.71 8.99
C VAL A 172 14.98 11.42 8.53
N ALA A 173 14.19 10.44 8.15
CA ALA A 173 14.71 9.21 7.56
C ALA A 173 15.23 9.46 6.14
N ARG A 174 16.39 8.89 5.80
CA ARG A 174 17.03 9.02 4.48
C ARG A 174 17.22 7.67 3.81
N LEU A 175 16.87 7.57 2.54
CA LEU A 175 17.28 6.50 1.64
C LEU A 175 18.10 7.09 0.50
N SER A 176 19.35 6.68 0.37
CA SER A 176 20.21 7.05 -0.75
C SER A 176 20.67 5.81 -1.48
N LEU A 177 20.43 5.74 -2.78
CA LEU A 177 20.83 4.66 -3.65
C LEU A 177 21.64 5.23 -4.83
N ASP A 178 22.72 4.58 -5.15
CA ASP A 178 23.47 4.82 -6.39
C ASP A 178 23.08 3.83 -7.48
N ALA A 179 23.60 4.00 -8.69
CA ALA A 179 23.29 3.11 -9.81
C ALA A 179 23.79 1.68 -9.58
N ASP A 180 24.89 1.48 -8.84
CA ASP A 180 25.44 0.16 -8.55
C ASP A 180 24.52 -0.61 -7.60
N ALA A 181 24.03 0.03 -6.54
CA ALA A 181 23.07 -0.58 -5.61
C ALA A 181 21.77 -0.99 -6.32
N VAL A 182 21.28 -0.15 -7.24
CA VAL A 182 20.07 -0.44 -8.03
C VAL A 182 20.31 -1.60 -9.00
N ASN A 183 21.41 -1.61 -9.71
CA ASN A 183 21.75 -2.70 -10.64
C ASN A 183 21.91 -4.03 -9.91
N ALA A 184 22.61 -4.04 -8.78
CA ALA A 184 22.73 -5.23 -7.94
C ALA A 184 21.36 -5.70 -7.39
N ALA A 185 20.44 -4.80 -7.12
CA ALA A 185 19.07 -5.16 -6.72
C ALA A 185 18.30 -5.83 -7.87
N PHE A 186 18.43 -5.34 -9.09
CA PHE A 186 17.82 -5.99 -10.28
C PHE A 186 18.39 -7.39 -10.52
N GLU A 187 19.70 -7.59 -10.41
CA GLU A 187 20.33 -8.91 -10.51
C GLU A 187 19.77 -9.88 -9.46
N ARG A 188 19.70 -9.45 -8.20
CA ARG A 188 19.15 -10.28 -7.11
C ARG A 188 17.65 -10.59 -7.25
N SER A 189 16.89 -9.71 -7.92
CA SER A 189 15.44 -9.88 -8.09
C SER A 189 15.07 -11.05 -9.01
N GLY A 190 16.02 -11.60 -9.78
CA GLY A 190 15.78 -12.60 -10.82
C GLY A 190 15.04 -12.05 -12.05
N ASN A 191 14.85 -10.73 -12.16
CA ASN A 191 14.27 -10.10 -13.34
C ASN A 191 15.35 -9.93 -14.43
N ALA A 192 15.51 -10.95 -15.28
CA ALA A 192 16.53 -10.97 -16.33
C ALA A 192 16.41 -9.80 -17.32
N ALA A 193 15.19 -9.32 -17.59
CA ALA A 193 14.97 -8.19 -18.50
C ALA A 193 15.46 -6.86 -17.90
N ALA A 194 15.32 -6.67 -16.59
CA ALA A 194 15.85 -5.50 -15.90
C ALA A 194 17.36 -5.59 -15.73
N ALA A 195 17.89 -6.76 -15.37
CA ALA A 195 19.34 -7.00 -15.23
C ALA A 195 20.10 -6.80 -16.56
N ALA A 196 19.45 -7.13 -17.70
CA ALA A 196 20.04 -6.93 -19.04
C ALA A 196 20.09 -5.45 -19.47
N ARG A 197 19.50 -4.52 -18.70
CA ARG A 197 19.47 -3.09 -18.98
C ARG A 197 19.94 -2.31 -17.76
N PRO A 198 21.22 -2.40 -17.38
CA PRO A 198 21.72 -1.73 -16.20
C PRO A 198 21.58 -0.20 -16.32
N GLU A 199 21.29 0.43 -15.21
CA GLU A 199 21.30 1.89 -15.10
C GLU A 199 22.73 2.41 -15.28
N PRO A 200 22.93 3.39 -16.16
CA PRO A 200 24.26 3.93 -16.37
C PRO A 200 24.73 4.66 -15.12
N LYS A 201 26.01 4.55 -14.82
CA LYS A 201 26.64 5.38 -13.79
C LYS A 201 26.71 6.83 -14.32
N ASP A 202 26.44 7.77 -13.44
CA ASP A 202 26.68 9.18 -13.71
C ASP A 202 27.49 9.81 -12.58
N ASP A 203 28.03 10.99 -12.88
CA ASP A 203 28.88 11.73 -11.95
C ASP A 203 28.10 12.35 -10.77
N SER A 204 26.77 12.30 -10.79
CA SER A 204 25.92 12.80 -9.70
C SER A 204 25.96 11.92 -8.45
N GLY A 205 26.45 10.68 -8.60
CA GLY A 205 26.65 9.72 -7.52
C GLY A 205 25.36 9.14 -6.92
N SER A 206 24.21 9.78 -7.11
CA SER A 206 22.94 9.36 -6.51
C SER A 206 21.90 9.02 -7.58
N PHE A 207 21.43 7.77 -7.61
CA PHE A 207 20.31 7.34 -8.43
C PHE A 207 19.00 7.91 -7.89
N ILE A 208 18.79 7.78 -6.57
CA ILE A 208 17.74 8.43 -5.80
C ILE A 208 18.25 8.78 -4.41
N ASP A 209 17.84 9.96 -3.92
CA ASP A 209 18.09 10.43 -2.57
C ASP A 209 16.72 10.90 -2.03
N LEU A 210 16.13 10.08 -1.15
CA LEU A 210 14.78 10.26 -0.64
C LEU A 210 14.83 10.53 0.85
N TYR A 211 14.05 11.51 1.32
CA TYR A 211 13.91 11.89 2.71
C TYR A 211 12.45 11.88 3.10
N VAL A 212 12.14 11.34 4.28
CA VAL A 212 10.77 11.24 4.80
C VAL A 212 10.77 11.61 6.27
N ALA A 213 9.82 12.45 6.69
CA ALA A 213 9.64 12.80 8.09
C ALA A 213 8.17 13.01 8.47
N PRO A 214 7.76 12.67 9.72
CA PRO A 214 6.41 12.88 10.22
C PRO A 214 6.25 14.34 10.71
N VAL A 215 5.83 15.24 9.82
CA VAL A 215 5.67 16.67 10.14
C VAL A 215 4.46 17.01 11.01
N SER A 216 3.65 16.03 11.38
CA SER A 216 2.65 16.20 12.43
C SER A 216 3.27 16.26 13.84
N VAL A 217 4.49 15.75 14.02
CA VAL A 217 5.27 15.88 15.25
C VAL A 217 5.72 17.34 15.38
N PRO A 218 5.34 18.07 16.45
CA PRO A 218 5.54 19.52 16.50
C PRO A 218 6.98 19.96 16.34
N ALA A 219 7.93 19.32 17.00
CA ALA A 219 9.36 19.65 16.87
C ALA A 219 9.85 19.49 15.42
N ILE A 220 9.54 18.34 14.78
CA ILE A 220 9.94 18.06 13.41
C ILE A 220 9.23 18.99 12.43
N GLY A 221 7.91 19.19 12.62
CA GLY A 221 7.11 20.04 11.75
C GLY A 221 7.55 21.50 11.78
N ARG A 222 7.76 22.06 12.98
CA ARG A 222 8.27 23.43 13.13
C ARG A 222 9.67 23.60 12.55
N SER A 223 10.53 22.63 12.77
CA SER A 223 11.89 22.64 12.21
C SER A 223 11.89 22.64 10.69
N LEU A 224 11.10 21.75 10.05
CA LEU A 224 11.13 21.58 8.60
C LEU A 224 10.26 22.58 7.84
N LEU A 225 9.15 23.04 8.41
CA LEU A 225 8.18 23.91 7.75
C LEU A 225 8.27 25.37 8.21
N GLY A 226 8.88 25.63 9.36
CA GLY A 226 8.77 26.88 10.06
C GLY A 226 7.43 27.04 10.77
N GLU A 227 7.34 27.98 11.73
CA GLU A 227 6.17 28.13 12.60
C GLU A 227 4.87 28.41 11.83
N ALA A 228 4.91 29.33 10.86
CA ALA A 228 3.70 29.73 10.14
C ALA A 228 3.13 28.60 9.27
N GLU A 229 3.97 27.88 8.54
CA GLU A 229 3.52 26.79 7.68
C GLU A 229 3.11 25.57 8.49
N TYR A 230 3.78 25.30 9.62
CA TYR A 230 3.38 24.27 10.56
C TYR A 230 1.99 24.57 11.16
N ALA A 231 1.73 25.79 11.60
CA ALA A 231 0.41 26.20 12.12
C ALA A 231 -0.69 26.03 11.05
N ASN A 232 -0.41 26.41 9.80
CA ASN A 232 -1.31 26.22 8.67
C ASN A 232 -1.61 24.72 8.42
N LEU A 233 -0.60 23.87 8.54
CA LEU A 233 -0.76 22.42 8.40
C LEU A 233 -1.63 21.86 9.53
N ALA A 234 -1.29 22.18 10.77
CA ALA A 234 -2.00 21.72 11.97
C ALA A 234 -3.49 22.09 11.94
N ALA A 235 -3.83 23.30 11.49
CA ALA A 235 -5.21 23.76 11.35
C ALA A 235 -6.03 23.00 10.28
N ARG A 236 -5.38 22.33 9.34
CA ARG A 236 -6.03 21.56 8.27
C ARG A 236 -6.19 20.08 8.58
N LEU A 237 -5.40 19.55 9.50
CA LEU A 237 -5.47 18.15 9.88
C LEU A 237 -6.71 17.90 10.72
N LYS A 238 -7.47 16.88 10.33
CA LYS A 238 -8.60 16.40 11.12
C LYS A 238 -8.11 15.52 12.28
N PRO A 239 -8.90 15.34 13.35
CA PRO A 239 -8.55 14.41 14.41
C PRO A 239 -8.15 13.02 13.86
N GLY A 240 -7.00 12.51 14.32
CA GLY A 240 -6.44 11.24 13.87
C GLY A 240 -5.70 11.26 12.52
N GLN A 241 -5.70 12.40 11.80
CA GLN A 241 -4.88 12.53 10.59
C GLN A 241 -3.43 12.89 10.95
N GLN A 242 -2.52 12.35 10.15
CA GLN A 242 -1.09 12.64 10.23
C GLN A 242 -0.60 13.17 8.88
N ALA A 243 0.46 13.95 8.91
CA ALA A 243 1.13 14.45 7.72
C ALA A 243 2.58 13.98 7.67
N LEU A 244 3.00 13.59 6.46
CA LEU A 244 4.38 13.26 6.17
C LEU A 244 4.92 14.26 5.16
N ILE A 245 6.16 14.67 5.34
CA ILE A 245 6.93 15.31 4.27
C ILE A 245 7.71 14.24 3.53
N VAL A 246 7.74 14.37 2.21
CA VAL A 246 8.58 13.55 1.34
C VAL A 246 9.35 14.50 0.44
N ALA A 247 10.66 14.49 0.54
CA ALA A 247 11.56 15.27 -0.29
C ALA A 247 12.51 14.31 -0.99
N GLY A 248 12.84 14.59 -2.24
CA GLY A 248 13.72 13.69 -2.98
C GLY A 248 14.21 14.30 -4.27
N ARG A 249 15.39 13.84 -4.67
CA ARG A 249 16.04 14.12 -5.95
C ARG A 249 16.58 12.84 -6.55
N GLY A 250 16.83 12.84 -7.83
CA GLY A 250 17.32 11.68 -8.56
C GLY A 250 16.71 11.58 -9.95
N ARG A 251 16.94 10.46 -10.62
CA ARG A 251 16.54 10.26 -12.02
C ARG A 251 15.05 10.14 -12.22
N TYR A 252 14.30 9.68 -11.21
CA TYR A 252 12.89 9.36 -11.35
C TYR A 252 12.04 10.08 -10.30
N SER A 253 10.88 10.56 -10.75
CA SER A 253 9.90 11.11 -9.83
C SER A 253 9.29 10.00 -8.97
N TRP A 254 9.21 10.22 -7.66
CA TRP A 254 8.49 9.34 -6.74
C TRP A 254 6.97 9.36 -6.91
N LYS A 255 6.41 10.34 -7.65
CA LYS A 255 4.99 10.36 -8.02
C LYS A 255 4.62 9.25 -9.01
N GLY A 256 5.59 8.82 -9.82
CA GLY A 256 5.39 7.83 -10.84
C GLY A 256 4.96 8.38 -12.20
N SER A 257 4.87 7.49 -13.17
CA SER A 257 4.46 7.80 -14.54
C SER A 257 2.94 7.71 -14.74
N GLY A 258 2.25 6.95 -13.87
CA GLY A 258 0.80 6.80 -13.88
C GLY A 258 0.04 7.94 -13.20
N TYR A 259 0.76 8.94 -12.67
CA TYR A 259 0.11 10.07 -12.03
C TYR A 259 -0.66 10.91 -13.05
N VAL A 260 -1.95 11.09 -12.76
CA VAL A 260 -2.81 12.09 -13.39
C VAL A 260 -3.49 12.91 -12.31
N ARG A 261 -3.90 14.14 -12.64
CA ARG A 261 -4.53 15.03 -11.68
C ARG A 261 -5.75 14.38 -11.03
N GLY A 262 -5.76 14.34 -9.69
CA GLY A 262 -6.78 13.64 -8.90
C GLY A 262 -6.56 12.12 -8.78
N GLY A 263 -5.53 11.59 -9.44
CA GLY A 263 -5.19 10.18 -9.42
C GLY A 263 -4.36 9.74 -8.21
N ILE A 264 -3.97 8.48 -8.24
CA ILE A 264 -3.15 7.83 -7.22
C ILE A 264 -1.68 7.95 -7.60
N PHE A 265 -0.81 8.18 -6.63
CA PHE A 265 0.64 8.07 -6.81
C PHE A 265 1.03 6.59 -6.87
N ASP A 266 1.62 6.15 -7.99
CA ASP A 266 1.92 4.75 -8.26
C ASP A 266 3.28 4.27 -7.70
N ARG A 267 4.14 5.20 -7.27
CA ARG A 267 5.49 4.87 -6.75
C ARG A 267 5.67 5.11 -5.26
N ILE A 268 4.64 5.59 -4.56
CA ILE A 268 4.71 5.84 -3.13
C ILE A 268 3.48 5.30 -2.42
N ALA A 269 3.69 4.55 -1.37
CA ALA A 269 2.68 4.13 -0.43
C ALA A 269 3.26 4.09 0.97
N LEU A 270 2.47 4.40 1.98
CA LEU A 270 2.81 4.19 3.37
C LEU A 270 2.32 2.81 3.80
N VAL A 271 3.24 1.97 4.25
CA VAL A 271 2.94 0.63 4.77
C VAL A 271 3.18 0.63 6.26
N GLN A 272 2.14 0.33 7.05
CA GLN A 272 2.19 0.23 8.50
C GLN A 272 1.58 -1.12 8.89
N ALA A 273 2.40 -2.02 9.40
CA ALA A 273 1.99 -3.39 9.68
C ALA A 273 1.23 -4.01 8.49
N ASP A 274 -0.06 -4.27 8.63
CA ASP A 274 -0.94 -4.80 7.59
C ASP A 274 -1.69 -3.72 6.78
N ALA A 275 -1.52 -2.44 7.12
CA ALA A 275 -2.18 -1.33 6.45
C ALA A 275 -1.29 -0.68 5.38
N THR A 276 -1.86 -0.44 4.19
CA THR A 276 -1.22 0.32 3.12
C THR A 276 -2.06 1.55 2.80
N THR A 277 -1.49 2.71 2.97
CA THR A 277 -2.10 3.98 2.56
C THR A 277 -1.50 4.43 1.24
N ARG A 278 -2.34 4.59 0.23
CA ARG A 278 -1.95 5.18 -1.06
C ARG A 278 -2.33 6.66 -1.07
N PHE A 279 -1.44 7.46 -1.62
CA PHE A 279 -1.64 8.90 -1.70
C PHE A 279 -2.34 9.27 -3.00
N HIS A 280 -3.21 10.30 -2.91
CA HIS A 280 -3.92 10.90 -4.01
C HIS A 280 -3.57 12.37 -4.13
N ASP A 281 -3.83 12.98 -5.27
CA ASP A 281 -3.62 14.42 -5.50
C ASP A 281 -4.30 15.29 -4.43
N ARG A 282 -5.49 14.91 -3.99
CA ARG A 282 -6.23 15.60 -2.91
C ARG A 282 -5.56 15.56 -1.53
N ASN A 283 -4.66 14.60 -1.31
CA ASN A 283 -3.91 14.43 -0.04
C ASN A 283 -2.51 15.06 -0.11
N TYR A 284 -2.18 15.71 -1.21
CA TYR A 284 -0.84 16.16 -1.52
C TYR A 284 -0.80 17.68 -1.63
N ARG A 285 0.25 18.25 -1.08
CA ARG A 285 0.60 19.65 -1.26
C ARG A 285 2.09 19.76 -1.57
N ARG A 286 2.42 20.53 -2.59
CA ARG A 286 3.81 20.84 -2.90
C ARG A 286 4.29 21.97 -2.00
N LEU A 287 5.45 21.77 -1.39
CA LEU A 287 6.21 22.83 -0.71
C LEU A 287 7.21 23.44 -1.68
N GLY A 288 7.49 24.73 -1.52
CA GLY A 288 8.54 25.42 -2.28
C GLY A 288 9.92 25.13 -1.72
N GLU A 289 10.08 25.34 -0.41
CA GLU A 289 11.35 25.21 0.30
C GLU A 289 11.13 24.63 1.69
N LEU A 290 12.17 24.06 2.27
CA LEU A 290 12.24 23.70 3.69
C LEU A 290 12.75 24.88 4.51
N ALA A 291 12.32 24.97 5.77
CA ALA A 291 12.70 26.07 6.66
C ALA A 291 14.17 26.07 7.09
N PRO A 292 14.84 24.92 7.36
CA PRO A 292 16.24 24.93 7.75
C PRO A 292 17.12 25.42 6.60
N SER A 293 17.99 26.39 6.89
CA SER A 293 18.89 27.00 5.89
C SER A 293 19.98 26.06 5.36
N ASP A 294 20.25 24.98 6.10
CA ASP A 294 21.20 23.91 5.75
C ASP A 294 20.52 22.72 5.04
N ALA A 295 19.22 22.79 4.80
CA ALA A 295 18.52 21.77 4.02
C ALA A 295 18.95 21.82 2.54
N PRO A 296 19.11 20.64 1.88
CA PRO A 296 19.41 20.60 0.47
C PRO A 296 18.21 21.11 -0.36
N ARG A 297 18.49 21.61 -1.56
CA ARG A 297 17.43 21.92 -2.55
C ARG A 297 16.94 20.63 -3.21
N PHE A 298 15.63 20.47 -3.30
CA PHE A 298 14.94 19.30 -3.83
C PHE A 298 14.23 19.60 -5.15
#